data_73cf90b47fd86b58304ae21bee97b4d0
#
_entry.id   73cf90b47fd86b58304ae21bee97b4d0
#
_cell.length_a   1.000
_cell.length_b   1.000
_cell.length_c   1.000
_cell.angle_alpha   90.00
_cell.angle_beta   90.00
_cell.angle_gamma   90.00
#
_symmetry.space_group_name_H-M   'P 1'
#
loop_
_entity.id
_entity.type
_entity.pdbx_description
1 polymer ?
#
loop_
_entity_poly.entity_id
_entity_poly.type
_entity_poly.pdbx_seq_one_letter_code
_entity_poly.pdbx_strand_id
1 'polypeptide(L)'
;VIDGQPMSVFESGAILMYLAEKAENFFPQQSPDRERVLEWLFWQVGGLGPMAGQVSHFVNYAPNFPGDHSYAETRYKNEYDRLLGVMDKVLNEREFLAGDYSIADIASFPWVTAYKRYEVDLDSFANVRRWFDAIKVRPAVRRGMDVGKEARNFGEGISKASLKTMFQQDAKSISEMAKAKEKN
;
A
#
# COMPACT_ATOMS: atom_id res chain seq x y z
N VAL A 1 16.84 -16.54 3.12
CA VAL A 1 17.50 -17.84 2.96
C VAL A 1 16.50 -18.90 3.38
N ILE A 2 16.15 -19.79 2.47
CA ILE A 2 15.30 -20.98 2.74
C ILE A 2 16.21 -22.18 2.56
N ASP A 3 16.22 -23.08 3.53
CA ASP A 3 17.06 -24.30 3.55
C ASP A 3 18.54 -24.04 3.24
N GLY A 4 19.08 -22.92 3.77
CA GLY A 4 20.46 -22.52 3.55
C GLY A 4 20.76 -21.86 2.20
N GLN A 5 19.78 -21.78 1.30
CA GLN A 5 19.94 -21.17 -0.02
C GLN A 5 19.37 -19.76 -0.07
N PRO A 6 20.05 -18.80 -0.75
CA PRO A 6 19.48 -17.48 -1.02
C PRO A 6 18.20 -17.63 -1.85
N MET A 7 17.11 -16.98 -1.40
CA MET A 7 15.86 -16.93 -2.14
C MET A 7 15.36 -15.49 -2.23
N SER A 8 15.02 -15.05 -3.43
CA SER A 8 14.34 -13.78 -3.67
C SER A 8 12.83 -14.00 -3.57
N VAL A 9 12.16 -13.16 -2.80
CA VAL A 9 10.69 -13.14 -2.68
C VAL A 9 10.20 -11.79 -3.15
N PHE A 10 9.22 -11.76 -4.02
CA PHE A 10 8.52 -10.56 -4.45
C PHE A 10 7.04 -10.64 -4.03
N GLU A 11 6.26 -9.59 -4.28
CA GLU A 11 4.92 -9.34 -3.73
C GLU A 11 4.93 -9.03 -2.22
N SER A 12 4.48 -7.82 -1.87
CA SER A 12 4.50 -7.37 -0.47
C SER A 12 3.66 -8.26 0.45
N GLY A 13 2.53 -8.78 -0.03
CA GLY A 13 1.71 -9.74 0.72
C GLY A 13 2.46 -11.04 1.01
N ALA A 14 3.13 -11.62 0.01
CA ALA A 14 3.92 -12.84 0.18
C ALA A 14 5.13 -12.61 1.11
N ILE A 15 5.78 -11.45 1.01
CA ILE A 15 6.89 -11.08 1.90
C ILE A 15 6.40 -10.97 3.35
N LEU A 16 5.25 -10.33 3.58
CA LEU A 16 4.66 -10.20 4.91
C LEU A 16 4.29 -11.56 5.51
N MET A 17 3.68 -12.45 4.74
CA MET A 17 3.36 -13.81 5.17
C MET A 17 4.63 -14.56 5.58
N TYR A 18 5.64 -14.59 4.71
CA TYR A 18 6.92 -15.25 4.98
C TYR A 18 7.60 -14.72 6.26
N LEU A 19 7.64 -13.39 6.43
CA LEU A 19 8.27 -12.77 7.59
C LEU A 19 7.49 -13.03 8.88
N ALA A 20 6.15 -13.00 8.82
CA ALA A 20 5.29 -13.26 9.96
C ALA A 20 5.34 -14.71 10.42
N GLU A 21 5.37 -15.67 9.49
CA GLU A 21 5.56 -17.09 9.77
C GLU A 21 6.95 -17.34 10.40
N LYS A 22 7.99 -16.74 9.85
CA LYS A 22 9.36 -16.84 10.39
C LYS A 22 9.51 -16.20 11.78
N ALA A 23 8.77 -15.13 12.06
CA ALA A 23 8.77 -14.43 13.35
C ALA A 23 7.77 -15.04 14.35
N GLU A 24 6.94 -15.98 13.93
CA GLU A 24 5.82 -16.56 14.69
C GLU A 24 4.92 -15.47 15.30
N ASN A 25 4.68 -14.39 14.54
CA ASN A 25 3.95 -13.23 15.03
C ASN A 25 3.14 -12.54 13.92
N PHE A 26 2.05 -11.87 14.28
CA PHE A 26 1.17 -11.10 13.38
C PHE A 26 0.43 -11.93 12.32
N PHE A 27 0.51 -13.24 12.37
CA PHE A 27 -0.18 -14.15 11.45
C PHE A 27 -0.52 -15.46 12.18
N PRO A 28 -1.76 -15.66 12.59
CA PRO A 28 -2.22 -16.85 13.27
C PRO A 28 -1.91 -18.13 12.49
N GLN A 29 -1.57 -19.20 13.18
CA GLN A 29 -1.26 -20.49 12.55
C GLN A 29 -2.51 -21.32 12.27
N GLN A 30 -3.62 -21.06 12.96
CA GLN A 30 -4.81 -21.90 12.93
C GLN A 30 -6.06 -21.12 12.51
N SER A 31 -6.98 -21.84 11.85
CA SER A 31 -8.35 -21.38 11.57
C SER A 31 -9.15 -21.19 12.86
N PRO A 32 -10.13 -20.26 12.87
CA PRO A 32 -10.53 -19.38 11.76
C PRO A 32 -9.76 -18.07 11.68
N ASP A 33 -8.85 -17.78 12.60
CA ASP A 33 -8.20 -16.47 12.70
C ASP A 33 -7.19 -16.25 11.57
N ARG A 34 -6.54 -17.34 11.12
CA ARG A 34 -5.66 -17.32 9.95
C ARG A 34 -6.39 -16.85 8.70
N GLU A 35 -7.57 -17.42 8.43
CA GLU A 35 -8.39 -17.08 7.26
C GLU A 35 -8.86 -15.63 7.32
N ARG A 36 -9.25 -15.12 8.49
CA ARG A 36 -9.63 -13.71 8.65
C ARG A 36 -8.49 -12.74 8.30
N VAL A 37 -7.26 -13.08 8.69
CA VAL A 37 -6.09 -12.27 8.31
C VAL A 37 -5.85 -12.34 6.81
N LEU A 38 -5.99 -13.52 6.19
CA LEU A 38 -5.83 -13.70 4.74
C LEU A 38 -6.89 -12.93 3.95
N GLU A 39 -8.16 -12.98 4.36
CA GLU A 39 -9.25 -12.21 3.74
C GLU A 39 -8.88 -10.72 3.65
N TRP A 40 -8.43 -10.13 4.74
CA TRP A 40 -8.08 -8.71 4.79
C TRP A 40 -6.76 -8.39 4.10
N LEU A 41 -5.79 -9.30 4.13
CA LEU A 41 -4.55 -9.15 3.37
C LEU A 41 -4.82 -9.15 1.87
N PHE A 42 -5.61 -10.11 1.38
CA PHE A 42 -5.97 -10.17 -0.05
C PHE A 42 -6.92 -9.05 -0.46
N TRP A 43 -7.82 -8.61 0.42
CA TRP A 43 -8.64 -7.42 0.19
C TRP A 43 -7.77 -6.16 0.01
N GLN A 44 -6.70 -6.03 0.81
CA GLN A 44 -5.75 -4.93 0.64
C GLN A 44 -4.98 -5.05 -0.68
N VAL A 45 -4.42 -6.23 -0.98
CA VAL A 45 -3.59 -6.46 -2.20
C VAL A 45 -4.43 -6.32 -3.47
N GLY A 46 -5.67 -6.83 -3.48
CA GLY A 46 -6.55 -6.79 -4.64
C GLY A 46 -7.41 -5.53 -4.76
N GLY A 47 -7.58 -4.77 -3.70
CA GLY A 47 -8.50 -3.63 -3.63
C GLY A 47 -7.85 -2.35 -3.15
N LEU A 48 -7.65 -2.22 -1.83
CA LEU A 48 -7.21 -0.95 -1.23
C LEU A 48 -5.91 -0.42 -1.84
N GLY A 49 -4.89 -1.25 -1.96
CA GLY A 49 -3.59 -0.86 -2.50
C GLY A 49 -3.68 -0.37 -3.94
N PRO A 50 -4.21 -1.18 -4.88
CA PRO A 50 -4.38 -0.77 -6.27
C PRO A 50 -5.22 0.50 -6.43
N MET A 51 -6.35 0.62 -5.72
CA MET A 51 -7.24 1.78 -5.87
C MET A 51 -6.62 3.05 -5.26
N ALA A 52 -5.99 2.99 -4.09
CA ALA A 52 -5.23 4.10 -3.53
C ALA A 52 -4.07 4.51 -4.45
N GLY A 53 -3.42 3.55 -5.11
CA GLY A 53 -2.41 3.79 -6.14
C GLY A 53 -2.95 4.59 -7.33
N GLN A 54 -4.16 4.27 -7.80
CA GLN A 54 -4.83 5.04 -8.86
C GLN A 54 -5.19 6.45 -8.40
N VAL A 55 -5.74 6.62 -7.18
CA VAL A 55 -5.97 7.97 -6.62
C VAL A 55 -4.67 8.77 -6.63
N SER A 56 -3.58 8.17 -6.13
CA SER A 56 -2.27 8.81 -6.14
C SER A 56 -1.83 9.23 -7.54
N HIS A 57 -2.04 8.37 -8.53
CA HIS A 57 -1.70 8.66 -9.92
C HIS A 57 -2.49 9.85 -10.45
N PHE A 58 -3.81 9.83 -10.35
CA PHE A 58 -4.66 10.86 -10.95
C PHE A 58 -4.58 12.20 -10.21
N VAL A 59 -4.35 12.20 -8.90
CA VAL A 59 -4.19 13.44 -8.13
C VAL A 59 -2.78 14.04 -8.30
N ASN A 60 -1.72 13.23 -8.28
CA ASN A 60 -0.36 13.77 -8.17
C ASN A 60 0.41 13.76 -9.50
N TYR A 61 0.10 12.85 -10.42
CA TYR A 61 0.93 12.61 -11.61
C TYR A 61 0.21 12.91 -12.92
N ALA A 62 -1.05 12.54 -13.06
CA ALA A 62 -1.82 12.76 -14.28
C ALA A 62 -1.87 14.22 -14.73
N PRO A 63 -1.88 15.26 -13.84
CA PRO A 63 -1.79 16.66 -14.25
C PRO A 63 -0.53 17.02 -15.07
N ASN A 64 0.50 16.18 -15.06
CA ASN A 64 1.70 16.37 -15.91
C ASN A 64 1.54 15.82 -17.34
N PHE A 65 0.41 15.18 -17.65
CA PHE A 65 0.11 14.60 -18.95
C PHE A 65 -1.04 15.35 -19.62
N PRO A 66 -1.07 15.41 -20.97
CA PRO A 66 -2.18 16.05 -21.68
C PRO A 66 -3.48 15.24 -21.54
N GLY A 67 -4.60 15.94 -21.58
CA GLY A 67 -5.94 15.35 -21.54
C GLY A 67 -6.74 15.75 -20.29
N ASP A 68 -8.03 15.43 -20.31
CA ASP A 68 -8.91 15.58 -19.16
C ASP A 68 -8.93 14.27 -18.36
N HIS A 69 -8.54 14.36 -17.09
CA HIS A 69 -8.45 13.23 -16.17
C HIS A 69 -9.54 13.25 -15.09
N SER A 70 -10.46 14.23 -15.14
CA SER A 70 -11.46 14.50 -14.09
C SER A 70 -12.37 13.31 -13.78
N TYR A 71 -12.83 12.58 -14.81
CA TYR A 71 -13.64 11.38 -14.62
C TYR A 71 -12.88 10.30 -13.86
N ALA A 72 -11.64 10.00 -14.24
CA ALA A 72 -10.84 8.98 -13.61
C ALA A 72 -10.47 9.35 -12.18
N GLU A 73 -10.09 10.61 -11.94
CA GLU A 73 -9.81 11.13 -10.61
C GLU A 73 -11.04 10.96 -9.69
N THR A 74 -12.21 11.43 -10.12
CA THR A 74 -13.46 11.30 -9.37
C THR A 74 -13.81 9.83 -9.12
N ARG A 75 -13.70 8.97 -10.15
CA ARG A 75 -14.00 7.54 -10.04
C ARG A 75 -13.14 6.84 -8.99
N TYR A 76 -11.85 7.12 -8.97
CA TYR A 76 -10.94 6.47 -8.02
C TYR A 76 -11.01 7.08 -6.63
N LYS A 77 -11.23 8.38 -6.47
CA LYS A 77 -11.52 9.00 -5.17
C LYS A 77 -12.76 8.39 -4.52
N ASN A 78 -13.85 8.23 -5.27
CA ASN A 78 -15.07 7.59 -4.79
C ASN A 78 -14.85 6.13 -4.39
N GLU A 79 -14.03 5.39 -5.14
CA GLU A 79 -13.73 3.99 -4.80
C GLU A 79 -12.86 3.89 -3.54
N TYR A 80 -11.89 4.78 -3.39
CA TYR A 80 -11.07 4.83 -2.17
C TYR A 80 -11.92 5.18 -0.93
N ASP A 81 -12.81 6.16 -1.05
CA ASP A 81 -13.77 6.52 -0.02
C ASP A 81 -14.67 5.34 0.37
N ARG A 82 -15.19 4.62 -0.62
CA ARG A 82 -15.97 3.39 -0.41
C ARG A 82 -15.18 2.32 0.35
N LEU A 83 -13.90 2.15 0.02
CA LEU A 83 -13.02 1.18 0.70
C LEU A 83 -12.74 1.59 2.15
N LEU A 84 -12.56 2.88 2.43
CA LEU A 84 -12.48 3.38 3.80
C LEU A 84 -13.79 3.13 4.57
N GLY A 85 -14.94 3.28 3.93
CA GLY A 85 -16.24 2.94 4.52
C GLY A 85 -16.38 1.45 4.86
N VAL A 86 -15.82 0.56 4.05
CA VAL A 86 -15.75 -0.88 4.36
C VAL A 86 -14.89 -1.14 5.60
N MET A 87 -13.72 -0.48 5.69
CA MET A 87 -12.85 -0.57 6.87
C MET A 87 -13.57 -0.02 8.11
N ASP A 88 -14.20 1.15 8.00
CA ASP A 88 -14.86 1.81 9.12
C ASP A 88 -15.96 0.94 9.72
N LYS A 89 -16.76 0.31 8.87
CA LYS A 89 -17.81 -0.61 9.29
C LYS A 89 -17.29 -1.80 10.09
N VAL A 90 -16.20 -2.41 9.64
CA VAL A 90 -15.61 -3.59 10.33
C VAL A 90 -14.91 -3.18 11.62
N LEU A 91 -14.20 -2.07 11.59
CA LEU A 91 -13.49 -1.53 12.75
C LEU A 91 -14.42 -1.00 13.84
N ASN A 92 -15.71 -0.85 13.59
CA ASN A 92 -16.70 -0.55 14.63
C ASN A 92 -16.81 -1.68 15.69
N GLU A 93 -16.60 -2.92 15.27
CA GLU A 93 -16.73 -4.11 16.13
C GLU A 93 -15.36 -4.70 16.53
N ARG A 94 -14.27 -4.16 16.01
CA ARG A 94 -12.91 -4.72 16.16
C ARG A 94 -11.88 -3.61 16.35
N GLU A 95 -10.84 -3.92 17.08
CA GLU A 95 -9.72 -2.99 17.25
C GLU A 95 -8.89 -2.90 15.97
N PHE A 96 -8.63 -4.05 15.32
CA PHE A 96 -7.88 -4.18 14.07
C PHE A 96 -8.68 -4.99 13.04
N LEU A 97 -8.25 -4.97 11.76
CA LEU A 97 -9.01 -5.51 10.62
C LEU A 97 -9.43 -6.97 10.80
N ALA A 98 -8.55 -7.81 11.32
CA ALA A 98 -8.84 -9.22 11.57
C ALA A 98 -9.17 -9.55 13.03
N GLY A 99 -9.29 -8.54 13.90
CA GLY A 99 -9.46 -8.68 15.34
C GLY A 99 -8.21 -8.21 16.07
N ASP A 100 -7.16 -9.01 16.08
CA ASP A 100 -5.84 -8.65 16.59
C ASP A 100 -4.97 -7.99 15.51
N TYR A 101 -3.97 -7.20 15.96
CA TYR A 101 -3.03 -6.55 15.06
C TYR A 101 -2.22 -7.58 14.27
N SER A 102 -2.28 -7.50 12.95
CA SER A 102 -1.76 -8.52 12.03
C SER A 102 -1.11 -7.94 10.78
N ILE A 103 -0.61 -8.83 9.92
CA ILE A 103 -0.08 -8.45 8.60
C ILE A 103 -1.13 -7.77 7.71
N ALA A 104 -2.41 -7.98 7.95
CA ALA A 104 -3.49 -7.27 7.25
C ALA A 104 -3.45 -5.76 7.55
N ASP A 105 -3.26 -5.38 8.82
CA ASP A 105 -3.12 -3.99 9.24
C ASP A 105 -1.80 -3.39 8.76
N ILE A 106 -0.71 -4.17 8.86
CA ILE A 106 0.63 -3.76 8.39
C ILE A 106 0.60 -3.44 6.90
N ALA A 107 -0.08 -4.27 6.09
CA ALA A 107 -0.22 -4.07 4.65
C ALA A 107 -1.13 -2.87 4.31
N SER A 108 -2.20 -2.64 5.09
CA SER A 108 -3.22 -1.62 4.80
C SER A 108 -2.79 -0.22 5.25
N PHE A 109 -2.07 -0.10 6.37
CA PHE A 109 -1.73 1.18 6.97
C PHE A 109 -1.01 2.16 6.04
N PRO A 110 0.01 1.77 5.25
CA PRO A 110 0.71 2.70 4.36
C PRO A 110 -0.22 3.37 3.34
N TRP A 111 -1.25 2.68 2.87
CA TRP A 111 -2.20 3.18 1.88
C TRP A 111 -3.17 4.21 2.46
N VAL A 112 -3.39 4.19 3.78
CA VAL A 112 -4.22 5.20 4.46
C VAL A 112 -3.41 6.44 4.84
N THR A 113 -2.08 6.36 4.97
CA THR A 113 -1.24 7.51 5.38
C THR A 113 -1.35 8.73 4.46
N ALA A 114 -1.72 8.53 3.20
CA ALA A 114 -1.83 9.58 2.19
C ALA A 114 -3.21 10.27 2.15
N TYR A 115 -4.13 9.95 3.08
CA TYR A 115 -5.52 10.44 3.08
C TYR A 115 -5.65 11.96 2.87
N LYS A 116 -4.81 12.76 3.52
CA LYS A 116 -4.82 14.23 3.36
C LYS A 116 -4.48 14.67 1.93
N ARG A 117 -3.56 13.95 1.29
CA ARG A 117 -3.15 14.23 -0.09
C ARG A 117 -4.26 13.90 -1.09
N TYR A 118 -5.14 12.98 -0.72
CA TYR A 118 -6.31 12.59 -1.52
C TYR A 118 -7.55 13.42 -1.18
N GLU A 119 -7.40 14.44 -0.31
CA GLU A 119 -8.48 15.33 0.13
C GLU A 119 -9.58 14.58 0.89
N VAL A 120 -9.23 13.48 1.54
CA VAL A 120 -10.15 12.70 2.38
C VAL A 120 -10.12 13.24 3.80
N ASP A 121 -11.30 13.51 4.34
CA ASP A 121 -11.47 13.78 5.76
C ASP A 121 -11.60 12.46 6.53
N LEU A 122 -10.51 12.04 7.17
CA LEU A 122 -10.50 10.80 7.93
C LEU A 122 -11.39 10.85 9.18
N ASP A 123 -11.78 12.04 9.65
CA ASP A 123 -12.68 12.19 10.79
C ASP A 123 -14.13 11.79 10.43
N SER A 124 -14.46 11.73 9.14
CA SER A 124 -15.71 11.14 8.64
C SER A 124 -15.76 9.62 8.82
N PHE A 125 -14.63 8.96 9.12
CA PHE A 125 -14.47 7.53 9.36
C PHE A 125 -13.87 7.30 10.76
N ALA A 126 -14.67 7.48 11.77
CA ALA A 126 -14.21 7.53 13.18
C ALA A 126 -13.44 6.26 13.62
N ASN A 127 -13.85 5.08 13.14
CA ASN A 127 -13.19 3.82 13.47
C ASN A 127 -11.86 3.65 12.72
N VAL A 128 -11.80 4.07 11.44
CA VAL A 128 -10.55 4.13 10.67
C VAL A 128 -9.59 5.13 11.32
N ARG A 129 -10.08 6.27 11.78
CA ARG A 129 -9.27 7.27 12.50
C ARG A 129 -8.65 6.68 13.76
N ARG A 130 -9.45 6.03 14.60
CA ARG A 130 -8.98 5.33 15.81
C ARG A 130 -7.90 4.29 15.45
N TRP A 131 -8.19 3.42 14.49
CA TRP A 131 -7.27 2.40 13.99
C TRP A 131 -5.95 3.01 13.48
N PHE A 132 -6.05 4.05 12.68
CA PHE A 132 -4.89 4.77 12.12
C PHE A 132 -4.00 5.34 13.24
N ASP A 133 -4.59 6.02 14.23
CA ASP A 133 -3.86 6.64 15.32
C ASP A 133 -3.23 5.58 16.24
N ALA A 134 -3.89 4.45 16.49
CA ALA A 134 -3.35 3.32 17.25
C ALA A 134 -2.11 2.70 16.56
N ILE A 135 -2.11 2.57 15.25
CA ILE A 135 -0.98 2.00 14.49
C ILE A 135 0.17 3.01 14.37
N LYS A 136 -0.14 4.27 14.06
CA LYS A 136 0.85 5.34 13.84
C LYS A 136 1.80 5.56 15.01
N VAL A 137 1.35 5.33 16.24
CA VAL A 137 2.17 5.53 17.44
C VAL A 137 3.10 4.37 17.75
N ARG A 138 2.93 3.21 17.11
CA ARG A 138 3.75 2.02 17.35
C ARG A 138 5.21 2.30 16.99
N PRO A 139 6.19 2.03 17.86
CA PRO A 139 7.59 2.36 17.60
C PRO A 139 8.16 1.68 16.35
N ALA A 140 7.78 0.43 16.08
CA ALA A 140 8.22 -0.30 14.89
C ALA A 140 7.64 0.30 13.59
N VAL A 141 6.38 0.77 13.62
CA VAL A 141 5.76 1.45 12.47
C VAL A 141 6.47 2.76 12.20
N ARG A 142 6.77 3.55 13.22
CA ARG A 142 7.54 4.80 13.06
C ARG A 142 8.90 4.54 12.41
N ARG A 143 9.67 3.57 12.93
CA ARG A 143 10.96 3.19 12.32
C ARG A 143 10.80 2.75 10.87
N GLY A 144 9.80 1.92 10.56
CA GLY A 144 9.53 1.47 9.19
C GLY A 144 9.16 2.62 8.25
N MET A 145 8.36 3.58 8.72
CA MET A 145 7.99 4.77 7.96
C MET A 145 9.16 5.74 7.75
N ASP A 146 10.20 5.70 8.56
CA ASP A 146 11.38 6.54 8.40
C ASP A 146 12.43 5.95 7.44
N VAL A 147 12.32 4.67 7.08
CA VAL A 147 13.25 4.03 6.12
C VAL A 147 13.20 4.74 4.77
N GLY A 148 14.35 5.16 4.26
CA GLY A 148 14.49 5.87 2.98
C GLY A 148 13.88 7.28 2.96
N LYS A 149 13.61 7.88 4.10
CA LYS A 149 13.02 9.22 4.19
C LYS A 149 13.90 10.30 3.55
N GLU A 150 15.20 10.16 3.65
CA GLU A 150 16.20 11.03 3.02
C GLU A 150 16.21 10.95 1.48
N ALA A 151 15.76 9.83 0.93
CA ALA A 151 15.63 9.64 -0.53
C ALA A 151 14.28 10.11 -1.09
N ARG A 152 13.35 10.52 -0.21
CA ARG A 152 12.00 10.98 -0.60
C ARG A 152 12.02 12.49 -0.84
N ASN A 153 12.27 12.90 -2.07
CA ASN A 153 12.19 14.32 -2.47
C ASN A 153 10.72 14.74 -2.66
N PHE A 154 10.00 14.96 -1.56
CA PHE A 154 8.59 15.40 -1.62
C PHE A 154 8.42 16.89 -1.98
N GLY A 155 9.49 17.66 -2.14
CA GLY A 155 9.45 19.10 -2.40
C GLY A 155 9.92 19.54 -3.77
N GLU A 156 10.58 18.66 -4.53
CA GLU A 156 11.03 18.96 -5.89
C GLU A 156 10.07 18.34 -6.90
N GLY A 157 9.71 19.11 -7.92
CA GLY A 157 8.85 18.63 -9.02
C GLY A 157 9.44 17.36 -9.65
N ILE A 158 8.59 16.39 -9.99
CA ILE A 158 9.02 15.15 -10.61
C ILE A 158 9.58 15.46 -11.99
N SER A 159 10.82 15.02 -12.28
CA SER A 159 11.45 15.26 -13.56
C SER A 159 10.71 14.51 -14.69
N LYS A 160 10.79 15.06 -15.93
CA LYS A 160 10.25 14.37 -17.12
C LYS A 160 10.85 12.98 -17.31
N ALA A 161 12.11 12.79 -16.95
CA ALA A 161 12.78 11.48 -17.01
C ALA A 161 12.16 10.50 -16.01
N SER A 162 11.89 10.96 -14.78
CA SER A 162 11.20 10.14 -13.76
C SER A 162 9.79 9.77 -14.18
N LEU A 163 9.01 10.72 -14.71
CA LEU A 163 7.65 10.45 -15.22
C LEU A 163 7.67 9.42 -16.35
N LYS A 164 8.65 9.51 -17.26
CA LYS A 164 8.84 8.52 -18.34
C LYS A 164 9.14 7.13 -17.76
N THR A 165 10.06 7.05 -16.81
CA THR A 165 10.43 5.78 -16.18
C THR A 165 9.27 5.18 -15.38
N MET A 166 8.47 5.99 -14.69
CA MET A 166 7.36 5.51 -13.84
C MET A 166 6.12 5.10 -14.63
N PHE A 167 5.79 5.81 -15.73
CA PHE A 167 4.46 5.71 -16.35
C PHE A 167 4.45 5.47 -17.86
N GLN A 168 5.60 5.41 -18.52
CA GLN A 168 5.70 5.19 -19.96
C GLN A 168 6.51 3.93 -20.33
N GLN A 169 6.65 3.00 -19.39
CA GLN A 169 7.28 1.71 -19.66
C GLN A 169 6.25 0.75 -20.26
N ASP A 170 6.70 0.01 -21.26
CA ASP A 170 6.00 -1.10 -21.89
C ASP A 170 6.91 -2.35 -21.96
N ALA A 171 6.38 -3.45 -22.42
CA ALA A 171 7.13 -4.71 -22.54
C ALA A 171 8.40 -4.58 -23.38
N LYS A 172 8.40 -3.70 -24.39
CA LYS A 172 9.55 -3.46 -25.27
C LYS A 172 10.66 -2.69 -24.54
N SER A 173 10.31 -1.61 -23.85
CA SER A 173 11.27 -0.81 -23.07
C SER A 173 11.91 -1.62 -21.94
N ILE A 174 11.14 -2.49 -21.26
CA ILE A 174 11.67 -3.42 -20.24
C ILE A 174 12.68 -4.39 -20.86
N SER A 175 12.37 -4.98 -22.02
CA SER A 175 13.28 -5.88 -22.73
C SER A 175 14.58 -5.20 -23.18
N GLU A 176 14.51 -3.96 -23.65
CA GLU A 176 15.67 -3.16 -24.02
C GLU A 176 16.57 -2.83 -22.83
N MET A 177 15.98 -2.49 -21.68
CA MET A 177 16.71 -2.25 -20.42
C MET A 177 17.42 -3.51 -19.92
N ALA A 178 16.79 -4.69 -20.02
CA ALA A 178 17.40 -5.96 -19.63
C ALA A 178 18.64 -6.26 -20.49
N LYS A 179 18.53 -6.12 -21.82
CA LYS A 179 19.66 -6.32 -22.76
C LYS A 179 20.82 -5.33 -22.56
N ALA A 180 20.52 -4.11 -22.11
CA ALA A 180 21.55 -3.11 -21.82
C ALA A 180 22.35 -3.45 -20.55
N LYS A 181 21.72 -4.10 -19.54
CA LYS A 181 22.39 -4.56 -18.32
C LYS A 181 23.30 -5.76 -18.54
N GLU A 182 23.00 -6.62 -19.51
CA GLU A 182 23.82 -7.78 -19.85
C GLU A 182 25.12 -7.42 -20.58
N LYS A 183 25.22 -6.18 -21.09
CA LYS A 183 26.39 -5.67 -21.85
C LYS A 183 27.38 -4.87 -21.01
N ASN A 184 27.06 -4.61 -19.75
CA ASN A 184 27.90 -3.91 -18.77
C ASN A 184 28.29 -4.85 -17.62
#